data_25a1a1daf93c3ba15346a255a322b484
#
_entry.id   25a1a1daf93c3ba15346a255a322b484
#
_cell.length_a   1.000
_cell.length_b   1.000
_cell.length_c   1.000
_cell.angle_alpha   90.00
_cell.angle_beta   90.00
_cell.angle_gamma   90.00
#
_symmetry.space_group_name_H-M   'P 1'
#
loop_
_entity.id
_entity.type
_entity.pdbx_description
1 polymer ?
#
loop_
_entity_poly.entity_id
_entity_poly.type
_entity_poly.pdbx_seq_one_letter_code
_entity_poly.pdbx_strand_id
1 'polypeptide(L)'
;MVSFIISLVALVLGYLLYGKFVAHVFGPDDRPTPAVTKADGVDFMVLPSWKIFMIQFLNIAGTGPIFGAIMGAWYGPVAYLWIIFGCIFAGAMHDYMSGMLSIRNEGAGLPELVGKYLGGRTKKVMLVFSVLLLMMVGAVFVYSPAIILDGICHSDSFLGGQMFWIIIIFIYYIIATLLPIDKIIGKIYPLFAFSLLFMAAALMIGLFVKWPQLPELWGNLASANLNENPAWLGAEPFMQKSPLFPCLFITIACGAISGFHATQSPLMARCMKNEKMGRPIFYGAMITEGIVALIWATVSMYFFYYGGWRECVSAEAAQQFIAQFDGGKTLVQHFDAPTVVKIVCSSWLGIGGGILALLGVVAAPITSGDTALRSARLIIAEAIGLEQHSMRRRLYVCIPLFAVTMGILIWQMKNPDGFNVIWQYFGWANQTLAVFTLWTLTVYLVQQKKPYVMTLVPALFMTVVCSTFLLVSPMAFALSEPVAYTGSVIILVVALVWFFAWYRKYINNNLK
;
A
#
# COMPACT_ATOMS: atom_id res chain seq x y z
N MET A 1 24.42 -7.83 0.13
CA MET A 1 23.86 -8.04 1.50
C MET A 1 24.05 -6.86 2.43
N VAL A 2 25.14 -6.10 2.34
CA VAL A 2 25.43 -5.00 3.28
C VAL A 2 24.40 -3.88 3.17
N SER A 3 23.99 -3.46 1.95
CA SER A 3 22.92 -2.48 1.75
C SER A 3 21.60 -2.92 2.40
N PHE A 4 21.25 -4.21 2.32
CA PHE A 4 20.07 -4.76 2.99
C PHE A 4 20.13 -4.60 4.51
N ILE A 5 21.28 -4.98 5.11
CA ILE A 5 21.46 -4.90 6.58
C ILE A 5 21.39 -3.43 7.05
N ILE A 6 22.07 -2.52 6.35
CA ILE A 6 22.03 -1.09 6.66
C ILE A 6 20.59 -0.58 6.58
N SER A 7 19.83 -0.99 5.54
CA SER A 7 18.45 -0.61 5.34
C SER A 7 17.54 -1.11 6.47
N LEU A 8 17.72 -2.36 6.89
CA LEU A 8 16.96 -2.96 7.99
C LEU A 8 17.24 -2.24 9.32
N VAL A 9 18.50 -1.98 9.62
CA VAL A 9 18.91 -1.22 10.83
C VAL A 9 18.34 0.20 10.78
N ALA A 10 18.36 0.86 9.62
CA ALA A 10 17.80 2.20 9.44
C ALA A 10 16.30 2.24 9.73
N LEU A 11 15.51 1.27 9.26
CA LEU A 11 14.07 1.18 9.56
C LEU A 11 13.81 1.01 11.07
N VAL A 12 14.57 0.14 11.74
CA VAL A 12 14.45 -0.06 13.19
C VAL A 12 14.82 1.22 13.96
N LEU A 13 15.92 1.87 13.59
CA LEU A 13 16.32 3.16 14.17
C LEU A 13 15.29 4.25 13.89
N GLY A 14 14.69 4.26 12.70
CA GLY A 14 13.59 5.15 12.34
C GLY A 14 12.40 5.02 13.30
N TYR A 15 12.01 3.80 13.65
CA TYR A 15 10.98 3.58 14.67
C TYR A 15 11.39 4.09 16.06
N LEU A 16 12.63 3.78 16.47
CA LEU A 16 13.12 4.10 17.81
C LEU A 16 13.36 5.60 18.03
N LEU A 17 13.86 6.30 17.02
CA LEU A 17 14.27 7.70 17.09
C LEU A 17 13.21 8.63 16.51
N TYR A 18 12.98 8.57 15.18
CA TYR A 18 12.06 9.47 14.51
C TYR A 18 10.61 9.22 14.88
N GLY A 19 10.20 7.96 15.12
CA GLY A 19 8.87 7.64 15.60
C GLY A 19 8.57 8.20 17.02
N LYS A 20 9.59 8.29 17.90
CA LYS A 20 9.45 9.00 19.20
C LYS A 20 9.29 10.50 19.01
N PHE A 21 10.07 11.08 18.09
CA PHE A 21 9.97 12.51 17.76
C PHE A 21 8.59 12.85 17.19
N VAL A 22 8.08 12.09 16.24
CA VAL A 22 6.74 12.27 15.66
C VAL A 22 5.65 12.19 16.73
N ALA A 23 5.73 11.19 17.62
CA ALA A 23 4.79 11.04 18.73
C ALA A 23 4.87 12.22 19.70
N HIS A 24 6.07 12.68 20.02
CA HIS A 24 6.27 13.87 20.88
C HIS A 24 5.66 15.13 20.25
N VAL A 25 5.89 15.36 18.96
CA VAL A 25 5.29 16.49 18.22
C VAL A 25 3.77 16.42 18.25
N PHE A 26 3.18 15.25 18.02
CA PHE A 26 1.73 15.09 18.05
C PHE A 26 1.18 15.30 19.46
N GLY A 27 1.84 14.77 20.49
CA GLY A 27 1.47 14.89 21.90
C GLY A 27 0.21 14.09 22.24
N PRO A 28 0.27 12.75 22.24
CA PRO A 28 -0.85 11.90 22.67
C PRO A 28 -1.08 12.06 24.18
N ASP A 29 -2.34 12.07 24.60
CA ASP A 29 -2.74 12.24 26.00
C ASP A 29 -3.74 11.15 26.46
N ASP A 30 -4.32 11.31 27.66
CA ASP A 30 -5.24 10.34 28.25
C ASP A 30 -6.72 10.67 28.03
N ARG A 31 -7.02 11.50 27.02
CA ARG A 31 -8.42 11.79 26.66
C ARG A 31 -9.17 10.54 26.25
N PRO A 32 -10.49 10.45 26.53
CA PRO A 32 -11.29 9.33 26.08
C PRO A 32 -11.35 9.29 24.54
N THR A 33 -11.17 8.10 23.98
CA THR A 33 -11.18 7.87 22.53
C THR A 33 -12.62 7.59 22.02
N PRO A 34 -12.87 7.72 20.72
CA PRO A 34 -14.18 7.40 20.14
C PRO A 34 -14.63 5.96 20.40
N ALA A 35 -13.68 5.00 20.51
CA ALA A 35 -13.97 3.61 20.88
C ALA A 35 -14.70 3.48 22.24
N VAL A 36 -14.46 4.43 23.15
CA VAL A 36 -15.08 4.46 24.49
C VAL A 36 -16.34 5.33 24.50
N THR A 37 -16.29 6.51 23.87
CA THR A 37 -17.37 7.52 23.95
C THR A 37 -18.52 7.25 23.00
N LYS A 38 -18.29 6.52 21.89
CA LYS A 38 -19.26 6.23 20.83
C LYS A 38 -19.47 4.74 20.60
N ALA A 39 -19.14 3.89 21.58
CA ALA A 39 -19.26 2.45 21.43
C ALA A 39 -20.65 2.03 20.92
N ASP A 40 -20.69 1.39 19.75
CA ASP A 40 -21.92 0.92 19.09
C ASP A 40 -21.97 -0.61 18.89
N GLY A 41 -20.86 -1.29 19.24
CA GLY A 41 -20.70 -2.72 19.07
C GLY A 41 -20.62 -3.20 17.62
N VAL A 42 -20.41 -2.28 16.66
CA VAL A 42 -20.34 -2.58 15.22
C VAL A 42 -19.03 -2.07 14.62
N ASP A 43 -18.86 -0.76 14.59
CA ASP A 43 -17.70 -0.08 14.02
C ASP A 43 -16.89 0.64 15.11
N PHE A 44 -17.50 0.96 16.26
CA PHE A 44 -16.87 1.56 17.44
C PHE A 44 -16.87 0.56 18.60
N MET A 45 -15.69 0.02 18.93
CA MET A 45 -15.53 -0.95 20.02
C MET A 45 -14.10 -0.99 20.52
N VAL A 46 -13.90 -1.25 21.81
CA VAL A 46 -12.56 -1.39 22.38
C VAL A 46 -12.00 -2.78 22.07
N LEU A 47 -10.85 -2.82 21.39
CA LEU A 47 -10.08 -4.03 21.14
C LEU A 47 -8.74 -3.99 21.90
N PRO A 48 -8.14 -5.15 22.25
CA PRO A 48 -6.78 -5.22 22.79
C PRO A 48 -5.76 -4.64 21.79
N SER A 49 -4.79 -3.87 22.27
CA SER A 49 -3.82 -3.15 21.43
C SER A 49 -3.03 -4.05 20.49
N TRP A 50 -2.64 -5.28 20.90
CA TRP A 50 -1.95 -6.23 20.06
C TRP A 50 -2.82 -6.69 18.86
N LYS A 51 -4.13 -6.87 19.08
CA LYS A 51 -5.06 -7.18 18.00
C LYS A 51 -5.21 -6.02 17.03
N ILE A 52 -5.30 -4.79 17.55
CA ILE A 52 -5.38 -3.59 16.71
C ILE A 52 -4.12 -3.46 15.86
N PHE A 53 -2.93 -3.72 16.42
CA PHE A 53 -1.68 -3.75 15.66
C PHE A 53 -1.72 -4.78 14.52
N MET A 54 -2.12 -6.03 14.82
CA MET A 54 -2.20 -7.09 13.82
C MET A 54 -3.21 -6.77 12.71
N ILE A 55 -4.36 -6.20 13.09
CA ILE A 55 -5.40 -5.80 12.13
C ILE A 55 -4.90 -4.62 11.29
N GLN A 56 -4.31 -3.59 11.92
CA GLN A 56 -3.75 -2.43 11.20
C GLN A 56 -2.67 -2.87 10.23
N PHE A 57 -1.73 -3.71 10.67
CA PHE A 57 -0.67 -4.24 9.84
C PHE A 57 -1.23 -4.97 8.61
N LEU A 58 -2.20 -5.88 8.77
CA LEU A 58 -2.83 -6.57 7.64
C LEU A 58 -3.66 -5.65 6.74
N ASN A 59 -4.34 -4.65 7.32
CA ASN A 59 -5.12 -3.71 6.53
C ASN A 59 -4.26 -2.91 5.56
N ILE A 60 -3.03 -2.55 5.98
CA ILE A 60 -2.10 -1.79 5.16
C ILE A 60 -1.23 -2.71 4.28
N ALA A 61 -0.77 -3.85 4.82
CA ALA A 61 0.10 -4.79 4.14
C ALA A 61 -0.66 -5.75 3.20
N GLY A 62 -1.39 -5.22 2.23
CA GLY A 62 -1.99 -6.00 1.14
C GLY A 62 -0.93 -6.62 0.22
N THR A 63 -1.20 -6.72 -1.07
CA THR A 63 -0.18 -7.14 -2.05
C THR A 63 0.87 -6.07 -2.32
N GLY A 64 0.61 -4.82 -1.94
CA GLY A 64 1.48 -3.67 -2.25
C GLY A 64 2.93 -3.79 -1.79
N PRO A 65 3.23 -4.09 -0.51
CA PRO A 65 4.61 -4.23 -0.03
C PRO A 65 5.32 -5.47 -0.59
N ILE A 66 4.59 -6.41 -1.17
CA ILE A 66 5.14 -7.61 -1.82
C ILE A 66 5.33 -7.34 -3.30
N PHE A 67 4.25 -7.15 -4.06
CA PHE A 67 4.31 -7.00 -5.52
C PHE A 67 4.98 -5.68 -5.93
N GLY A 68 4.66 -4.58 -5.23
CA GLY A 68 5.32 -3.30 -5.48
C GLY A 68 6.83 -3.35 -5.22
N ALA A 69 7.27 -4.08 -4.19
CA ALA A 69 8.68 -4.27 -3.90
C ALA A 69 9.37 -5.19 -4.92
N ILE A 70 8.69 -6.25 -5.40
CA ILE A 70 9.18 -7.13 -6.47
C ILE A 70 9.42 -6.33 -7.75
N MET A 71 8.42 -5.56 -8.18
CA MET A 71 8.55 -4.71 -9.37
C MET A 71 9.54 -3.56 -9.16
N GLY A 72 9.58 -3.00 -7.95
CA GLY A 72 10.54 -1.96 -7.58
C GLY A 72 11.99 -2.41 -7.58
N ALA A 73 12.24 -3.71 -7.34
CA ALA A 73 13.58 -4.28 -7.42
C ALA A 73 14.19 -4.21 -8.82
N TRP A 74 13.37 -4.03 -9.88
CA TRP A 74 13.87 -3.84 -11.25
C TRP A 74 14.65 -2.52 -11.43
N TYR A 75 14.43 -1.53 -10.55
CA TYR A 75 15.20 -0.29 -10.50
C TYR A 75 16.54 -0.45 -9.77
N GLY A 76 16.86 -1.65 -9.28
CA GLY A 76 18.07 -1.94 -8.56
C GLY A 76 18.05 -1.45 -7.10
N PRO A 77 19.25 -1.32 -6.49
CA PRO A 77 19.38 -1.03 -5.06
C PRO A 77 18.88 0.38 -4.65
N VAL A 78 18.60 1.27 -5.60
CA VAL A 78 17.93 2.57 -5.34
C VAL A 78 16.56 2.36 -4.66
N ALA A 79 15.90 1.22 -4.91
CA ALA A 79 14.68 0.84 -4.23
C ALA A 79 14.82 0.84 -2.69
N TYR A 80 15.99 0.46 -2.15
CA TYR A 80 16.26 0.51 -0.71
C TYR A 80 16.15 1.93 -0.15
N LEU A 81 16.71 2.91 -0.88
CA LEU A 81 16.66 4.30 -0.44
C LEU A 81 15.22 4.80 -0.33
N TRP A 82 14.40 4.47 -1.33
CA TRP A 82 12.99 4.86 -1.29
C TRP A 82 12.22 4.16 -0.19
N ILE A 83 12.42 2.86 0.01
CA ILE A 83 11.79 2.12 1.13
C ILE A 83 12.20 2.74 2.47
N ILE A 84 13.49 3.03 2.70
CA ILE A 84 13.97 3.59 3.96
C ILE A 84 13.41 4.99 4.19
N PHE A 85 13.75 5.92 3.29
CA PHE A 85 13.40 7.33 3.49
C PHE A 85 11.90 7.58 3.37
N GLY A 86 11.26 6.93 2.41
CA GLY A 86 9.82 6.99 2.23
C GLY A 86 9.08 6.44 3.44
N CYS A 87 9.44 5.26 3.93
CA CYS A 87 8.79 4.64 5.07
C CYS A 87 8.98 5.45 6.36
N ILE A 88 10.22 5.84 6.70
CA ILE A 88 10.51 6.52 7.97
C ILE A 88 9.92 7.92 8.01
N PHE A 89 10.26 8.76 6.99
CA PHE A 89 9.99 10.20 7.04
C PHE A 89 8.65 10.60 6.43
N ALA A 90 8.09 9.75 5.57
CA ALA A 90 6.80 10.01 4.95
C ALA A 90 5.73 9.03 5.44
N GLY A 91 5.82 7.73 5.14
CA GLY A 91 4.76 6.76 5.36
C GLY A 91 4.40 6.54 6.82
N ALA A 92 5.36 6.22 7.67
CA ALA A 92 5.07 5.93 9.08
C ALA A 92 4.60 7.18 9.85
N MET A 93 5.12 8.35 9.50
CA MET A 93 4.64 9.63 10.01
C MET A 93 3.21 9.92 9.51
N HIS A 94 2.94 9.72 8.21
CA HIS A 94 1.63 9.86 7.60
C HIS A 94 0.58 8.95 8.27
N ASP A 95 0.89 7.67 8.45
CA ASP A 95 -0.03 6.69 9.04
C ASP A 95 -0.31 6.99 10.52
N TYR A 96 0.75 7.32 11.27
CA TYR A 96 0.60 7.71 12.67
C TYR A 96 -0.28 8.94 12.81
N MET A 97 0.05 10.02 12.09
CA MET A 97 -0.67 11.28 12.24
C MET A 97 -2.10 11.19 11.69
N SER A 98 -2.35 10.47 10.60
CA SER A 98 -3.71 10.29 10.06
C SER A 98 -4.60 9.50 11.00
N GLY A 99 -4.09 8.40 11.58
CA GLY A 99 -4.79 7.62 12.59
C GLY A 99 -5.10 8.43 13.86
N MET A 100 -4.11 9.13 14.38
CA MET A 100 -4.27 9.98 15.55
C MET A 100 -5.20 11.17 15.31
N LEU A 101 -5.14 11.76 14.09
CA LEU A 101 -6.05 12.83 13.70
C LEU A 101 -7.50 12.33 13.63
N SER A 102 -7.71 11.10 13.12
CA SER A 102 -9.03 10.45 13.14
C SER A 102 -9.53 10.26 14.57
N ILE A 103 -8.71 9.78 15.51
CA ILE A 103 -9.08 9.66 16.93
C ILE A 103 -9.56 11.01 17.48
N ARG A 104 -8.82 12.07 17.25
CA ARG A 104 -9.14 13.44 17.74
C ARG A 104 -10.32 14.09 17.02
N ASN A 105 -10.76 13.52 15.92
CA ASN A 105 -11.95 13.93 15.17
C ASN A 105 -13.01 12.83 15.21
N GLU A 106 -13.19 12.19 16.37
CA GLU A 106 -14.30 11.28 16.65
C GLU A 106 -14.39 10.06 15.74
N GLY A 107 -13.25 9.60 15.21
CA GLY A 107 -13.17 8.48 14.28
C GLY A 107 -13.53 8.86 12.84
N ALA A 108 -13.46 10.15 12.46
CA ALA A 108 -13.81 10.64 11.13
C ALA A 108 -12.96 9.99 10.04
N GLY A 109 -13.57 9.72 8.90
CA GLY A 109 -12.92 9.20 7.70
C GLY A 109 -12.06 10.25 6.99
N LEU A 110 -11.21 9.80 6.07
CA LEU A 110 -10.27 10.68 5.36
C LEU A 110 -10.96 11.87 4.65
N PRO A 111 -12.07 11.72 3.89
CA PRO A 111 -12.70 12.86 3.22
C PRO A 111 -13.22 13.91 4.21
N GLU A 112 -13.70 13.51 5.38
CA GLU A 112 -14.13 14.43 6.42
C GLU A 112 -12.96 15.23 6.98
N LEU A 113 -11.83 14.57 7.26
CA LEU A 113 -10.61 15.23 7.73
C LEU A 113 -10.07 16.21 6.68
N VAL A 114 -10.02 15.81 5.41
CA VAL A 114 -9.64 16.69 4.31
C VAL A 114 -10.60 17.89 4.22
N GLY A 115 -11.90 17.65 4.35
CA GLY A 115 -12.91 18.73 4.34
C GLY A 115 -12.72 19.74 5.46
N LYS A 116 -12.39 19.28 6.66
CA LYS A 116 -12.16 20.11 7.84
C LYS A 116 -10.96 21.05 7.67
N TYR A 117 -9.88 20.58 7.09
CA TYR A 117 -8.60 21.31 7.02
C TYR A 117 -8.34 21.97 5.65
N LEU A 118 -8.76 21.36 4.53
CA LEU A 118 -8.54 21.87 3.19
C LEU A 118 -9.82 22.43 2.52
N GLY A 119 -10.96 22.33 3.20
CA GLY A 119 -12.21 22.93 2.79
C GLY A 119 -13.18 22.02 2.04
N GLY A 120 -14.46 22.44 1.96
CA GLY A 120 -15.58 21.62 1.50
C GLY A 120 -15.51 21.21 0.02
N ARG A 121 -14.88 22.01 -0.85
CA ARG A 121 -14.68 21.63 -2.27
C ARG A 121 -13.74 20.44 -2.38
N THR A 122 -12.62 20.48 -1.66
CA THR A 122 -11.62 19.40 -1.60
C THR A 122 -12.24 18.13 -1.00
N LYS A 123 -13.10 18.25 0.03
CA LYS A 123 -13.87 17.13 0.59
C LYS A 123 -14.66 16.38 -0.49
N LYS A 124 -15.41 17.09 -1.34
CA LYS A 124 -16.24 16.47 -2.39
C LYS A 124 -15.38 15.70 -3.41
N VAL A 125 -14.25 16.29 -3.84
CA VAL A 125 -13.29 15.63 -4.73
C VAL A 125 -12.73 14.39 -4.08
N MET A 126 -12.26 14.51 -2.84
CA MET A 126 -11.65 13.39 -2.11
C MET A 126 -12.62 12.26 -1.80
N LEU A 127 -13.90 12.59 -1.59
CA LEU A 127 -14.95 11.59 -1.38
C LEU A 127 -15.08 10.68 -2.61
N VAL A 128 -15.30 11.28 -3.79
CA VAL A 128 -15.43 10.53 -5.04
C VAL A 128 -14.15 9.75 -5.34
N PHE A 129 -13.01 10.41 -5.20
CA PHE A 129 -11.70 9.82 -5.48
C PHE A 129 -11.39 8.63 -4.55
N SER A 130 -11.65 8.77 -3.23
CA SER A 130 -11.45 7.70 -2.26
C SER A 130 -12.37 6.50 -2.52
N VAL A 131 -13.65 6.73 -2.82
CA VAL A 131 -14.60 5.66 -3.11
C VAL A 131 -14.20 4.90 -4.36
N LEU A 132 -13.82 5.60 -5.44
CA LEU A 132 -13.34 4.96 -6.68
C LEU A 132 -12.08 4.13 -6.44
N LEU A 133 -11.10 4.69 -5.71
CA LEU A 133 -9.90 3.95 -5.33
C LEU A 133 -10.25 2.67 -4.56
N LEU A 134 -11.11 2.77 -3.54
CA LEU A 134 -11.44 1.63 -2.69
C LEU A 134 -12.21 0.53 -3.46
N MET A 135 -12.98 0.89 -4.48
CA MET A 135 -13.60 -0.09 -5.40
C MET A 135 -12.56 -0.76 -6.29
N MET A 136 -11.58 -0.01 -6.83
CA MET A 136 -10.47 -0.59 -7.59
C MET A 136 -9.63 -1.53 -6.73
N VAL A 137 -9.32 -1.14 -5.49
CA VAL A 137 -8.65 -2.01 -4.49
C VAL A 137 -9.44 -3.29 -4.28
N GLY A 138 -10.77 -3.17 -4.07
CA GLY A 138 -11.64 -4.34 -3.93
C GLY A 138 -11.55 -5.30 -5.11
N ALA A 139 -11.56 -4.80 -6.34
CA ALA A 139 -11.46 -5.61 -7.55
C ALA A 139 -10.08 -6.29 -7.69
N VAL A 140 -8.97 -5.55 -7.52
CA VAL A 140 -7.60 -6.08 -7.59
C VAL A 140 -7.35 -7.13 -6.52
N PHE A 141 -7.85 -6.90 -5.30
CA PHE A 141 -7.62 -7.77 -4.16
C PHE A 141 -8.60 -8.96 -4.09
N VAL A 142 -9.55 -9.07 -5.01
CA VAL A 142 -10.25 -10.31 -5.34
C VAL A 142 -9.45 -11.12 -6.36
N TYR A 143 -8.96 -10.45 -7.40
CA TYR A 143 -8.35 -11.10 -8.54
C TYR A 143 -6.97 -11.69 -8.23
N SER A 144 -6.09 -10.93 -7.56
CA SER A 144 -4.72 -11.36 -7.26
C SER A 144 -4.62 -12.63 -6.39
N PRO A 145 -5.34 -12.77 -5.26
CA PRO A 145 -5.30 -14.00 -4.50
C PRO A 145 -5.97 -15.17 -5.20
N ALA A 146 -6.97 -14.92 -6.07
CA ALA A 146 -7.60 -15.97 -6.85
C ALA A 146 -6.63 -16.63 -7.83
N ILE A 147 -5.74 -15.86 -8.49
CA ILE A 147 -4.67 -16.40 -9.35
C ILE A 147 -3.70 -17.27 -8.55
N ILE A 148 -3.29 -16.81 -7.37
CA ILE A 148 -2.36 -17.57 -6.53
C ILE A 148 -2.99 -18.87 -6.06
N LEU A 149 -4.25 -18.84 -5.62
CA LEU A 149 -4.98 -20.03 -5.15
C LEU A 149 -5.21 -21.04 -6.28
N ASP A 150 -5.58 -20.57 -7.47
CA ASP A 150 -5.70 -21.42 -8.65
C ASP A 150 -4.38 -22.13 -8.98
N GLY A 151 -3.28 -21.41 -8.92
CA GLY A 151 -1.95 -21.99 -9.14
C GLY A 151 -1.48 -22.98 -8.05
N ILE A 152 -2.07 -22.95 -6.85
CA ILE A 152 -1.76 -23.90 -5.75
C ILE A 152 -2.67 -25.14 -5.83
N CYS A 153 -3.96 -24.93 -6.09
CA CYS A 153 -5.00 -25.96 -6.06
C CYS A 153 -5.28 -26.54 -7.44
N HIS A 154 -4.27 -26.51 -8.35
CA HIS A 154 -4.43 -26.95 -9.74
C HIS A 154 -4.92 -28.41 -9.79
N SER A 155 -6.21 -28.56 -9.97
CA SER A 155 -6.85 -29.85 -10.25
C SER A 155 -7.88 -29.64 -11.36
N ASP A 156 -8.08 -30.64 -12.23
CA ASP A 156 -9.17 -30.67 -13.22
C ASP A 156 -10.56 -30.67 -12.59
N SER A 157 -10.64 -30.45 -11.29
CA SER A 157 -11.89 -30.40 -10.53
C SER A 157 -12.46 -28.98 -10.49
N PHE A 158 -13.76 -28.86 -10.24
CA PHE A 158 -14.47 -27.59 -10.03
C PHE A 158 -13.83 -26.68 -8.97
N LEU A 159 -13.08 -27.23 -8.01
CA LEU A 159 -12.37 -26.49 -6.95
C LEU A 159 -11.05 -25.85 -7.41
N GLY A 160 -10.56 -26.18 -8.60
CA GLY A 160 -9.29 -25.69 -9.14
C GLY A 160 -9.39 -24.51 -10.10
N GLY A 161 -10.57 -23.95 -10.35
CA GLY A 161 -10.72 -22.87 -11.31
C GLY A 161 -10.59 -21.48 -10.69
N GLN A 162 -9.89 -20.57 -11.35
CA GLN A 162 -9.76 -19.16 -10.94
C GLN A 162 -11.12 -18.50 -10.63
N MET A 163 -12.14 -18.80 -11.45
CA MET A 163 -13.50 -18.27 -11.26
C MET A 163 -14.13 -18.72 -9.94
N PHE A 164 -13.88 -19.96 -9.53
CA PHE A 164 -14.36 -20.48 -8.23
C PHE A 164 -13.81 -19.65 -7.06
N TRP A 165 -12.50 -19.36 -7.08
CA TRP A 165 -11.85 -18.55 -6.04
C TRP A 165 -12.33 -17.10 -6.05
N ILE A 166 -12.52 -16.51 -7.24
CA ILE A 166 -13.08 -15.16 -7.36
C ILE A 166 -14.46 -15.09 -6.70
N ILE A 167 -15.35 -16.03 -6.97
CA ILE A 167 -16.71 -16.06 -6.39
C ILE A 167 -16.64 -16.19 -4.87
N ILE A 168 -15.82 -17.11 -4.34
CA ILE A 168 -15.66 -17.30 -2.89
C ILE A 168 -15.16 -16.06 -2.19
N ILE A 169 -14.08 -15.43 -2.72
CA ILE A 169 -13.50 -14.23 -2.12
C ILE A 169 -14.50 -13.07 -2.17
N PHE A 170 -15.22 -12.93 -3.28
CA PHE A 170 -16.20 -11.87 -3.40
C PHE A 170 -17.40 -12.04 -2.46
N ILE A 171 -17.90 -13.26 -2.30
CA ILE A 171 -18.94 -13.59 -1.29
C ILE A 171 -18.42 -13.28 0.12
N TYR A 172 -17.18 -13.66 0.42
CA TYR A 172 -16.53 -13.31 1.69
C TYR A 172 -16.54 -11.80 1.93
N TYR A 173 -16.19 -10.98 0.92
CA TYR A 173 -16.19 -9.51 1.04
C TYR A 173 -17.57 -8.95 1.35
N ILE A 174 -18.63 -9.48 0.72
CA ILE A 174 -20.01 -9.07 1.01
C ILE A 174 -20.33 -9.36 2.49
N ILE A 175 -20.04 -10.57 2.95
CA ILE A 175 -20.31 -10.99 4.33
C ILE A 175 -19.50 -10.16 5.31
N ALA A 176 -18.18 -10.00 5.08
CA ALA A 176 -17.28 -9.26 5.96
C ALA A 176 -17.64 -7.79 6.07
N THR A 177 -18.04 -7.15 4.96
CA THR A 177 -18.43 -5.73 4.95
C THR A 177 -19.75 -5.47 5.71
N LEU A 178 -20.66 -6.44 5.75
CA LEU A 178 -21.95 -6.31 6.42
C LEU A 178 -21.90 -6.62 7.92
N LEU A 179 -21.01 -7.51 8.35
CA LEU A 179 -20.90 -7.94 9.75
C LEU A 179 -20.12 -6.96 10.63
N PRO A 180 -20.34 -6.98 11.97
CA PRO A 180 -19.51 -6.27 12.93
C PRO A 180 -18.03 -6.65 12.84
N ILE A 181 -17.16 -5.67 13.11
CA ILE A 181 -15.70 -5.80 12.91
C ILE A 181 -15.06 -6.91 13.77
N ASP A 182 -15.55 -7.15 14.98
CA ASP A 182 -15.01 -8.16 15.91
C ASP A 182 -15.31 -9.60 15.50
N LYS A 183 -16.38 -9.85 14.75
CA LYS A 183 -16.83 -11.21 14.43
C LYS A 183 -15.93 -11.94 13.44
N ILE A 184 -15.44 -11.24 12.42
CA ILE A 184 -14.55 -11.81 11.40
C ILE A 184 -13.16 -11.25 11.57
N ILE A 185 -13.02 -9.93 11.43
CA ILE A 185 -11.74 -9.22 11.45
C ILE A 185 -10.99 -9.48 12.77
N GLY A 186 -11.66 -9.28 13.91
CA GLY A 186 -11.05 -9.46 15.22
C GLY A 186 -10.60 -10.89 15.56
N LYS A 187 -11.07 -11.92 14.83
CA LYS A 187 -10.73 -13.32 15.09
C LYS A 187 -9.76 -13.91 14.06
N ILE A 188 -10.00 -13.65 12.80
CA ILE A 188 -9.26 -14.28 11.68
C ILE A 188 -7.98 -13.51 11.35
N TYR A 189 -7.99 -12.18 11.40
CA TYR A 189 -6.83 -11.36 11.01
C TYR A 189 -5.56 -11.61 11.83
N PRO A 190 -5.59 -11.80 13.16
CA PRO A 190 -4.37 -12.12 13.87
C PRO A 190 -3.67 -13.38 13.37
N LEU A 191 -4.42 -14.40 12.93
CA LEU A 191 -3.86 -15.63 12.34
C LEU A 191 -3.19 -15.34 11.00
N PHE A 192 -3.83 -14.57 10.15
CA PHE A 192 -3.30 -14.18 8.84
C PHE A 192 -2.08 -13.26 8.95
N ALA A 193 -2.10 -12.32 9.91
CA ALA A 193 -0.94 -11.49 10.22
C ALA A 193 0.25 -12.33 10.67
N PHE A 194 0.00 -13.36 11.49
CA PHE A 194 1.05 -14.29 11.90
C PHE A 194 1.64 -15.03 10.69
N SER A 195 0.82 -15.53 9.76
CA SER A 195 1.29 -16.21 8.54
C SER A 195 2.14 -15.27 7.67
N LEU A 196 1.74 -14.02 7.52
CA LEU A 196 2.50 -13.01 6.76
C LEU A 196 3.83 -12.67 7.43
N LEU A 197 3.83 -12.50 8.76
CA LEU A 197 5.07 -12.26 9.52
C LEU A 197 5.98 -13.48 9.53
N PHE A 198 5.42 -14.70 9.60
CA PHE A 198 6.18 -15.93 9.46
C PHE A 198 6.89 -15.98 8.10
N MET A 199 6.18 -15.71 7.01
CA MET A 199 6.76 -15.65 5.67
C MET A 199 7.93 -14.66 5.63
N ALA A 200 7.73 -13.43 6.12
CA ALA A 200 8.77 -12.41 6.12
C ALA A 200 9.99 -12.84 6.95
N ALA A 201 9.78 -13.40 8.14
CA ALA A 201 10.85 -13.91 8.99
C ALA A 201 11.60 -15.09 8.33
N ALA A 202 10.89 -16.02 7.74
CA ALA A 202 11.48 -17.17 7.07
C ALA A 202 12.31 -16.77 5.84
N LEU A 203 11.83 -15.83 5.02
CA LEU A 203 12.59 -15.28 3.90
C LEU A 203 13.81 -14.48 4.37
N MET A 204 13.68 -13.72 5.46
CA MET A 204 14.82 -13.00 6.06
C MET A 204 15.89 -13.96 6.55
N ILE A 205 15.51 -15.05 7.24
CA ILE A 205 16.44 -16.11 7.64
C ILE A 205 17.09 -16.74 6.40
N GLY A 206 16.30 -17.04 5.37
CA GLY A 206 16.81 -17.54 4.09
C GLY A 206 17.86 -16.63 3.45
N LEU A 207 17.66 -15.31 3.48
CA LEU A 207 18.65 -14.32 3.01
C LEU A 207 19.95 -14.38 3.81
N PHE A 208 19.89 -14.51 5.13
CA PHE A 208 21.08 -14.62 5.98
C PHE A 208 21.81 -15.97 5.81
N VAL A 209 21.08 -17.06 5.60
CA VAL A 209 21.66 -18.39 5.39
C VAL A 209 22.30 -18.50 4.01
N LYS A 210 21.61 -18.07 2.97
CA LYS A 210 22.13 -18.13 1.58
C LYS A 210 23.23 -17.09 1.31
N TRP A 211 23.17 -15.96 1.98
CA TRP A 211 24.07 -14.81 1.79
C TRP A 211 24.33 -14.48 0.32
N PRO A 212 23.29 -14.24 -0.48
CA PRO A 212 23.44 -14.15 -1.93
C PRO A 212 24.22 -12.90 -2.36
N GLN A 213 24.78 -12.97 -3.57
CA GLN A 213 25.31 -11.79 -4.22
C GLN A 213 24.14 -10.88 -4.63
N LEU A 214 24.22 -9.60 -4.27
CA LEU A 214 23.19 -8.60 -4.56
C LEU A 214 23.84 -7.34 -5.15
N PRO A 215 23.08 -6.57 -5.96
CA PRO A 215 23.51 -5.22 -6.31
C PRO A 215 23.53 -4.35 -5.04
N GLU A 216 24.61 -3.60 -4.85
CA GLU A 216 24.81 -2.77 -3.65
C GLU A 216 24.70 -1.28 -4.00
N LEU A 217 24.35 -0.44 -3.01
CA LEU A 217 24.15 1.00 -3.20
C LEU A 217 25.39 1.77 -3.67
N TRP A 218 26.59 1.24 -3.40
CA TRP A 218 27.87 1.84 -3.85
C TRP A 218 28.37 1.25 -5.16
N GLY A 219 27.60 0.36 -5.80
CA GLY A 219 27.90 -0.15 -7.15
C GLY A 219 27.46 0.82 -8.25
N ASN A 220 27.58 0.38 -9.49
CA ASN A 220 27.07 1.16 -10.61
C ASN A 220 25.52 1.08 -10.64
N LEU A 221 24.86 2.10 -10.10
CA LEU A 221 23.41 2.16 -9.99
C LEU A 221 22.71 2.18 -11.37
N ALA A 222 23.32 2.80 -12.38
CA ALA A 222 22.75 2.86 -13.72
C ALA A 222 22.74 1.46 -14.37
N SER A 223 23.83 0.69 -14.25
CA SER A 223 23.88 -0.67 -14.78
C SER A 223 23.02 -1.67 -14.00
N ALA A 224 22.62 -1.32 -12.78
CA ALA A 224 21.73 -2.11 -11.95
C ALA A 224 20.24 -1.82 -12.20
N ASN A 225 19.89 -0.87 -13.06
CA ASN A 225 18.50 -0.61 -13.45
C ASN A 225 18.10 -1.52 -14.61
N LEU A 226 17.36 -2.59 -14.32
CA LEU A 226 16.90 -3.53 -15.35
C LEU A 226 15.93 -2.90 -16.35
N ASN A 227 15.21 -1.84 -15.97
CA ASN A 227 14.30 -1.13 -16.88
C ASN A 227 15.02 -0.36 -17.98
N GLU A 228 16.31 -0.10 -17.81
CA GLU A 228 17.15 0.63 -18.78
C GLU A 228 18.17 -0.29 -19.47
N ASN A 229 18.29 -1.55 -19.06
CA ASN A 229 19.28 -2.48 -19.58
C ASN A 229 18.66 -3.54 -20.50
N PRO A 230 18.72 -3.35 -21.86
CA PRO A 230 18.13 -4.27 -22.83
C PRO A 230 18.70 -5.70 -22.76
N ALA A 231 19.96 -5.87 -22.34
CA ALA A 231 20.60 -7.18 -22.23
C ALA A 231 19.91 -8.12 -21.22
N TRP A 232 19.18 -7.57 -20.25
CA TRP A 232 18.44 -8.32 -19.24
C TRP A 232 16.97 -8.54 -19.59
N LEU A 233 16.37 -7.63 -20.38
CA LEU A 233 14.95 -7.60 -20.69
C LEU A 233 14.62 -8.20 -22.06
N GLY A 234 15.64 -8.54 -22.85
CA GLY A 234 15.47 -8.92 -24.26
C GLY A 234 15.33 -7.69 -25.17
N ALA A 235 14.97 -7.93 -26.46
CA ALA A 235 14.95 -6.88 -27.48
C ALA A 235 13.90 -5.78 -27.23
N GLU A 236 12.87 -6.08 -26.44
CA GLU A 236 11.81 -5.15 -26.07
C GLU A 236 11.82 -4.98 -24.55
N PRO A 237 12.40 -3.91 -23.99
CA PRO A 237 12.34 -3.65 -22.55
C PRO A 237 10.90 -3.48 -22.12
N PHE A 238 10.50 -4.24 -21.10
CA PHE A 238 9.12 -4.29 -20.55
C PHE A 238 8.55 -2.91 -20.22
N MET A 239 9.43 -1.96 -19.90
CA MET A 239 9.04 -0.59 -19.57
C MET A 239 9.96 0.40 -20.28
N GLN A 240 10.01 0.37 -21.61
CA GLN A 240 10.79 1.34 -22.42
C GLN A 240 10.60 2.81 -22.03
N LYS A 241 9.56 3.11 -21.22
CA LYS A 241 9.17 4.45 -20.82
C LYS A 241 8.85 4.55 -19.32
N SER A 242 9.55 3.79 -18.48
CA SER A 242 9.41 3.90 -17.03
C SER A 242 10.69 4.45 -16.41
N PRO A 243 10.92 5.77 -16.51
CA PRO A 243 12.07 6.40 -15.89
C PRO A 243 12.04 6.19 -14.38
N LEU A 244 13.23 6.11 -13.75
CA LEU A 244 13.35 5.96 -12.31
C LEU A 244 12.48 6.98 -11.57
N PHE A 245 12.55 8.23 -11.98
CA PHE A 245 11.63 9.28 -11.53
C PHE A 245 10.59 9.57 -12.63
N PRO A 246 9.28 9.47 -12.33
CA PRO A 246 8.63 9.24 -11.02
C PRO A 246 8.26 7.78 -10.74
N CYS A 247 8.57 6.84 -11.66
CA CYS A 247 7.94 5.52 -11.67
C CYS A 247 8.32 4.65 -10.48
N LEU A 248 9.56 4.68 -9.99
CA LEU A 248 9.95 3.94 -8.77
C LEU A 248 9.04 4.31 -7.58
N PHE A 249 8.75 5.61 -7.41
CA PHE A 249 7.98 6.15 -6.28
C PHE A 249 6.49 5.80 -6.34
N ILE A 250 5.97 5.49 -7.53
CA ILE A 250 4.61 4.98 -7.73
C ILE A 250 4.58 3.45 -7.59
N THR A 251 5.61 2.76 -8.09
CA THR A 251 5.71 1.30 -8.06
C THR A 251 5.82 0.78 -6.62
N ILE A 252 6.72 1.35 -5.82
CA ILE A 252 6.81 1.06 -4.38
C ILE A 252 5.97 2.11 -3.63
N ALA A 253 4.66 1.97 -3.69
CA ALA A 253 3.74 2.77 -2.90
C ALA A 253 3.65 2.24 -1.47
N CYS A 254 2.99 1.12 -1.30
CA CYS A 254 2.93 0.39 -0.04
C CYS A 254 4.35 -0.06 0.35
N GLY A 255 4.75 0.11 1.58
CA GLY A 255 6.13 -0.14 2.04
C GLY A 255 7.02 1.10 2.08
N ALA A 256 6.63 2.19 1.39
CA ALA A 256 7.27 3.50 1.50
C ALA A 256 6.29 4.56 2.01
N ILE A 257 5.25 4.89 1.25
CA ILE A 257 4.13 5.73 1.67
C ILE A 257 2.88 5.37 0.86
N SER A 258 1.72 5.29 1.51
CA SER A 258 0.47 4.88 0.87
C SER A 258 -0.72 5.67 1.41
N GLY A 259 -1.41 6.37 0.53
CA GLY A 259 -2.63 7.11 0.89
C GLY A 259 -3.81 6.21 1.21
N PHE A 260 -3.81 4.97 0.69
CA PHE A 260 -4.79 3.94 1.06
C PHE A 260 -4.80 3.72 2.59
N HIS A 261 -3.64 3.77 3.25
CA HIS A 261 -3.53 3.61 4.69
C HIS A 261 -4.37 4.63 5.47
N ALA A 262 -4.43 5.88 5.01
CA ALA A 262 -5.26 6.90 5.64
C ALA A 262 -6.77 6.63 5.52
N THR A 263 -7.20 5.75 4.61
CA THR A 263 -8.58 5.27 4.56
C THR A 263 -8.83 4.12 5.52
N GLN A 264 -7.80 3.39 5.92
CA GLN A 264 -7.87 2.25 6.85
C GLN A 264 -7.66 2.64 8.30
N SER A 265 -6.78 3.59 8.57
CA SER A 265 -6.46 4.08 9.92
C SER A 265 -7.69 4.51 10.73
N PRO A 266 -8.75 5.14 10.15
CA PRO A 266 -9.97 5.45 10.88
C PRO A 266 -10.70 4.23 11.45
N LEU A 267 -10.63 3.07 10.78
CA LEU A 267 -11.23 1.84 11.30
C LEU A 267 -10.59 1.44 12.63
N MET A 268 -9.26 1.53 12.70
CA MET A 268 -8.51 1.21 13.91
C MET A 268 -8.60 2.31 14.96
N ALA A 269 -8.68 3.56 14.56
CA ALA A 269 -8.95 4.70 15.45
C ALA A 269 -10.24 4.52 16.24
N ARG A 270 -11.28 3.92 15.63
CA ARG A 270 -12.57 3.56 16.25
C ARG A 270 -12.48 2.37 17.22
N CYS A 271 -11.32 1.69 17.29
CA CYS A 271 -11.11 0.53 18.16
C CYS A 271 -10.11 0.77 19.29
N MET A 272 -9.39 1.88 19.29
CA MET A 272 -8.34 2.18 20.24
C MET A 272 -8.88 2.73 21.56
N LYS A 273 -8.45 2.13 22.69
CA LYS A 273 -8.81 2.60 24.04
C LYS A 273 -8.03 3.84 24.47
N ASN A 274 -6.76 4.00 24.04
CA ASN A 274 -5.87 5.05 24.49
C ASN A 274 -4.99 5.57 23.34
N GLU A 275 -4.85 6.90 23.21
CA GLU A 275 -4.00 7.56 22.21
C GLU A 275 -2.52 7.18 22.30
N LYS A 276 -2.00 6.90 23.51
CA LYS A 276 -0.58 6.56 23.73
C LYS A 276 -0.15 5.29 23.00
N MET A 277 -1.11 4.43 22.62
CA MET A 277 -0.85 3.24 21.81
C MET A 277 -0.76 3.53 20.29
N GLY A 278 -0.99 4.76 19.86
CA GLY A 278 -0.94 5.13 18.45
C GLY A 278 0.40 4.86 17.77
N ARG A 279 1.53 5.14 18.48
CA ARG A 279 2.87 4.91 17.90
C ARG A 279 3.15 3.44 17.58
N PRO A 280 3.01 2.47 18.48
CA PRO A 280 3.21 1.06 18.11
C PRO A 280 2.18 0.58 17.09
N ILE A 281 0.94 1.06 17.11
CA ILE A 281 -0.13 0.60 16.22
C ILE A 281 0.06 1.16 14.80
N PHE A 282 0.10 2.48 14.63
CA PHE A 282 0.13 3.09 13.28
C PHE A 282 1.56 3.21 12.74
N TYR A 283 2.45 3.88 13.47
CA TYR A 283 3.84 4.05 13.06
C TYR A 283 4.56 2.70 12.99
N GLY A 284 4.35 1.84 14.01
CA GLY A 284 4.97 0.52 14.09
C GLY A 284 4.48 -0.44 12.99
N ALA A 285 3.20 -0.44 12.65
CA ALA A 285 2.67 -1.26 11.57
C ALA A 285 3.28 -0.87 10.22
N MET A 286 3.43 0.45 9.95
CA MET A 286 4.04 0.92 8.70
C MET A 286 5.54 0.57 8.62
N ILE A 287 6.29 0.67 9.71
CA ILE A 287 7.70 0.20 9.74
C ILE A 287 7.78 -1.32 9.49
N THR A 288 6.86 -2.09 10.08
CA THR A 288 6.81 -3.54 9.86
C THR A 288 6.52 -3.86 8.38
N GLU A 289 5.62 -3.11 7.77
CA GLU A 289 5.34 -3.20 6.33
C GLU A 289 6.56 -2.81 5.48
N GLY A 290 7.26 -1.75 5.84
CA GLY A 290 8.51 -1.35 5.19
C GLY A 290 9.60 -2.45 5.27
N ILE A 291 9.67 -3.17 6.40
CA ILE A 291 10.58 -4.33 6.54
C ILE A 291 10.15 -5.47 5.61
N VAL A 292 8.85 -5.76 5.48
CA VAL A 292 8.33 -6.76 4.53
C VAL A 292 8.69 -6.36 3.09
N ALA A 293 8.49 -5.10 2.72
CA ALA A 293 8.86 -4.58 1.41
C ALA A 293 10.38 -4.67 1.16
N LEU A 294 11.19 -4.35 2.17
CA LEU A 294 12.65 -4.48 2.08
C LEU A 294 13.10 -5.92 1.84
N ILE A 295 12.49 -6.88 2.55
CA ILE A 295 12.78 -8.31 2.36
C ILE A 295 12.42 -8.74 0.94
N TRP A 296 11.22 -8.40 0.45
CA TRP A 296 10.80 -8.77 -0.90
C TRP A 296 11.60 -8.07 -2.00
N ALA A 297 11.98 -6.81 -1.84
CA ALA A 297 12.90 -6.14 -2.76
C ALA A 297 14.24 -6.87 -2.83
N THR A 298 14.77 -7.31 -1.67
CA THR A 298 16.04 -8.03 -1.59
C THR A 298 15.97 -9.42 -2.21
N VAL A 299 14.93 -10.18 -1.89
CA VAL A 299 14.68 -11.51 -2.47
C VAL A 299 14.49 -11.40 -3.99
N SER A 300 13.82 -10.35 -4.47
CA SER A 300 13.62 -10.12 -5.90
C SER A 300 14.89 -9.67 -6.60
N MET A 301 15.75 -8.88 -5.94
CA MET A 301 17.08 -8.60 -6.47
C MET A 301 17.91 -9.86 -6.60
N TYR A 302 17.88 -10.79 -5.61
CA TYR A 302 18.49 -12.10 -5.76
C TYR A 302 17.89 -12.87 -6.96
N PHE A 303 16.56 -12.87 -7.11
CA PHE A 303 15.87 -13.60 -8.16
C PHE A 303 16.25 -13.09 -9.55
N PHE A 304 16.20 -11.78 -9.79
CA PHE A 304 16.38 -11.18 -11.11
C PHE A 304 17.85 -10.93 -11.50
N TYR A 305 18.71 -10.65 -10.51
CA TYR A 305 20.12 -10.34 -10.78
C TYR A 305 20.98 -11.58 -10.63
N TYR A 306 22.08 -11.62 -11.34
CA TYR A 306 23.09 -12.69 -11.29
C TYR A 306 22.54 -14.10 -11.55
N GLY A 307 21.38 -14.22 -12.17
CA GLY A 307 20.78 -15.51 -12.54
C GLY A 307 20.15 -16.29 -11.39
N GLY A 308 19.87 -15.66 -10.25
CA GLY A 308 19.32 -16.31 -9.05
C GLY A 308 18.00 -17.06 -9.30
N TRP A 309 17.18 -16.64 -10.27
CA TRP A 309 15.96 -17.35 -10.65
C TRP A 309 16.22 -18.82 -11.07
N ARG A 310 17.39 -19.11 -11.67
CA ARG A 310 17.76 -20.48 -12.11
C ARG A 310 17.92 -21.44 -10.94
N GLU A 311 18.29 -20.93 -9.77
CA GLU A 311 18.40 -21.73 -8.55
C GLU A 311 17.04 -22.04 -7.91
N CYS A 312 15.99 -21.30 -8.32
CA CYS A 312 14.64 -21.40 -7.75
C CYS A 312 13.73 -22.31 -8.57
N VAL A 313 14.11 -22.72 -9.78
CA VAL A 313 13.31 -23.57 -10.69
C VAL A 313 14.07 -24.85 -11.05
N SER A 314 13.36 -25.88 -11.57
CA SER A 314 14.02 -27.08 -12.06
C SER A 314 14.83 -26.78 -13.33
N ALA A 315 15.82 -27.63 -13.63
CA ALA A 315 16.64 -27.48 -14.83
C ALA A 315 15.81 -27.52 -16.13
N GLU A 316 14.77 -28.38 -16.18
CA GLU A 316 13.85 -28.45 -17.32
C GLU A 316 13.01 -27.17 -17.44
N ALA A 317 12.48 -26.66 -16.32
CA ALA A 317 11.74 -25.39 -16.31
C ALA A 317 12.64 -24.21 -16.71
N ALA A 318 13.90 -24.19 -16.26
CA ALA A 318 14.86 -23.16 -16.66
C ALA A 318 15.12 -23.19 -18.17
N GLN A 319 15.27 -24.39 -18.78
CA GLN A 319 15.43 -24.51 -20.23
C GLN A 319 14.20 -24.05 -21.00
N GLN A 320 13.00 -24.40 -20.53
CA GLN A 320 11.74 -23.93 -21.14
C GLN A 320 11.61 -22.41 -21.08
N PHE A 321 11.97 -21.78 -19.95
CA PHE A 321 11.99 -20.32 -19.83
C PHE A 321 12.99 -19.68 -20.78
N ILE A 322 14.22 -20.21 -20.89
CA ILE A 322 15.25 -19.71 -21.81
C ILE A 322 14.74 -19.80 -23.27
N ALA A 323 14.15 -20.92 -23.67
CA ALA A 323 13.58 -21.09 -25.01
C ALA A 323 12.45 -20.07 -25.31
N GLN A 324 11.71 -19.66 -24.28
CA GLN A 324 10.68 -18.63 -24.41
C GLN A 324 11.28 -17.22 -24.48
N PHE A 325 12.44 -16.95 -23.86
CA PHE A 325 13.18 -15.69 -24.06
C PHE A 325 13.68 -15.56 -25.50
N ASP A 326 14.18 -16.63 -26.08
CA ASP A 326 14.57 -16.68 -27.49
C ASP A 326 13.39 -16.42 -28.44
N GLY A 327 12.14 -16.69 -27.97
CA GLY A 327 10.88 -16.35 -28.64
C GLY A 327 10.41 -14.91 -28.48
N GLY A 328 11.22 -14.01 -27.91
CA GLY A 328 10.93 -12.57 -27.78
C GLY A 328 10.20 -12.14 -26.52
N LYS A 329 9.93 -13.05 -25.56
CA LYS A 329 9.40 -12.67 -24.26
C LYS A 329 10.53 -12.29 -23.30
N THR A 330 10.33 -11.22 -22.54
CA THR A 330 11.31 -10.76 -21.56
C THR A 330 11.23 -11.53 -20.24
N LEU A 331 12.31 -11.54 -19.46
CA LEU A 331 12.36 -12.15 -18.14
C LEU A 331 11.20 -11.68 -17.23
N VAL A 332 10.87 -10.40 -17.31
CA VAL A 332 9.81 -9.77 -16.51
C VAL A 332 8.42 -10.20 -16.96
N GLN A 333 8.19 -10.44 -18.26
CA GLN A 333 6.92 -10.94 -18.78
C GLN A 333 6.65 -12.40 -18.40
N HIS A 334 7.70 -13.16 -18.09
CA HIS A 334 7.59 -14.53 -17.62
C HIS A 334 7.41 -14.64 -16.11
N PHE A 335 8.02 -13.72 -15.36
CA PHE A 335 8.05 -13.74 -13.92
C PHE A 335 7.35 -12.49 -13.36
N ASP A 336 6.02 -12.44 -13.53
CA ASP A 336 5.22 -11.46 -12.83
C ASP A 336 5.32 -11.63 -11.29
N ALA A 337 4.93 -10.62 -10.54
CA ALA A 337 5.10 -10.60 -9.10
C ALA A 337 4.45 -11.81 -8.39
N PRO A 338 3.21 -12.25 -8.72
CA PRO A 338 2.63 -13.47 -8.16
C PRO A 338 3.45 -14.73 -8.43
N THR A 339 3.99 -14.87 -9.64
CA THR A 339 4.84 -16.00 -10.03
C THR A 339 6.15 -16.04 -9.25
N VAL A 340 6.82 -14.89 -9.08
CA VAL A 340 8.03 -14.77 -8.25
C VAL A 340 7.75 -15.21 -6.82
N VAL A 341 6.64 -14.74 -6.23
CA VAL A 341 6.24 -15.14 -4.87
C VAL A 341 6.09 -16.66 -4.76
N LYS A 342 5.35 -17.29 -5.68
CA LYS A 342 5.13 -18.73 -5.70
C LYS A 342 6.45 -19.50 -5.80
N ILE A 343 7.29 -19.14 -6.75
CA ILE A 343 8.56 -19.82 -7.00
C ILE A 343 9.49 -19.71 -5.79
N VAL A 344 9.69 -18.50 -5.28
CA VAL A 344 10.60 -18.25 -4.15
C VAL A 344 10.11 -18.96 -2.88
N CYS A 345 8.84 -18.81 -2.51
CA CYS A 345 8.31 -19.44 -1.31
C CYS A 345 8.39 -20.96 -1.39
N SER A 346 8.10 -21.56 -2.53
CA SER A 346 8.18 -23.01 -2.72
C SER A 346 9.64 -23.50 -2.69
N SER A 347 10.56 -22.79 -3.35
CA SER A 347 11.96 -23.16 -3.42
C SER A 347 12.71 -23.01 -2.09
N TRP A 348 12.48 -21.89 -1.38
CA TRP A 348 13.26 -21.57 -0.17
C TRP A 348 12.69 -22.20 1.10
N LEU A 349 11.37 -22.39 1.19
CA LEU A 349 10.70 -22.81 2.42
C LEU A 349 10.20 -24.25 2.36
N GLY A 350 10.39 -24.94 1.24
CA GLY A 350 9.89 -26.28 1.02
C GLY A 350 8.34 -26.34 1.02
N ILE A 351 7.77 -27.54 1.00
CA ILE A 351 6.33 -27.73 0.84
C ILE A 351 5.55 -27.10 1.99
N GLY A 352 5.85 -27.45 3.22
CA GLY A 352 5.09 -26.99 4.40
C GLY A 352 5.26 -25.48 4.66
N GLY A 353 6.49 -24.98 4.66
CA GLY A 353 6.77 -23.56 4.83
C GLY A 353 6.27 -22.72 3.67
N GLY A 354 6.36 -23.24 2.44
CA GLY A 354 5.84 -22.61 1.23
C GLY A 354 4.32 -22.41 1.28
N ILE A 355 3.56 -23.44 1.69
CA ILE A 355 2.09 -23.32 1.85
C ILE A 355 1.74 -22.26 2.89
N LEU A 356 2.39 -22.26 4.06
CA LEU A 356 2.12 -21.28 5.11
C LEU A 356 2.47 -19.86 4.67
N ALA A 357 3.58 -19.68 3.94
CA ALA A 357 3.98 -18.40 3.37
C ALA A 357 2.98 -17.90 2.32
N LEU A 358 2.55 -18.77 1.41
CA LEU A 358 1.57 -18.45 0.39
C LEU A 358 0.19 -18.12 0.99
N LEU A 359 -0.21 -18.79 2.07
CA LEU A 359 -1.40 -18.42 2.83
C LEU A 359 -1.31 -16.99 3.38
N GLY A 360 -0.15 -16.56 3.86
CA GLY A 360 0.08 -15.17 4.28
C GLY A 360 -0.08 -14.17 3.13
N VAL A 361 0.49 -14.49 1.96
CA VAL A 361 0.39 -13.63 0.75
C VAL A 361 -1.03 -13.58 0.18
N VAL A 362 -1.78 -14.68 0.25
CA VAL A 362 -3.18 -14.74 -0.18
C VAL A 362 -4.10 -14.01 0.82
N ALA A 363 -3.84 -14.18 2.10
CA ALA A 363 -4.66 -13.59 3.15
C ALA A 363 -4.54 -12.05 3.20
N ALA A 364 -3.35 -11.50 2.95
CA ALA A 364 -3.11 -10.07 3.01
C ALA A 364 -4.02 -9.26 2.07
N PRO A 365 -4.12 -9.53 0.75
CA PRO A 365 -5.05 -8.82 -0.12
C PRO A 365 -6.52 -9.10 0.21
N ILE A 366 -6.86 -10.33 0.64
CA ILE A 366 -8.24 -10.65 1.02
C ILE A 366 -8.69 -9.79 2.21
N THR A 367 -7.83 -9.62 3.21
CA THR A 367 -8.15 -8.80 4.39
C THR A 367 -8.17 -7.31 4.05
N SER A 368 -7.21 -6.82 3.27
CA SER A 368 -7.17 -5.42 2.84
C SER A 368 -8.36 -5.05 1.92
N GLY A 369 -8.80 -5.99 1.08
CA GLY A 369 -9.94 -5.76 0.17
C GLY A 369 -11.28 -5.65 0.92
N ASP A 370 -11.52 -6.52 1.91
CA ASP A 370 -12.76 -6.43 2.70
C ASP A 370 -12.81 -5.12 3.52
N THR A 371 -11.69 -4.71 4.11
CA THR A 371 -11.61 -3.44 4.84
C THR A 371 -11.64 -2.22 3.92
N ALA A 372 -11.14 -2.32 2.69
CA ALA A 372 -11.32 -1.29 1.67
C ALA A 372 -12.80 -1.06 1.35
N LEU A 373 -13.56 -2.12 1.07
CA LEU A 373 -14.99 -2.02 0.77
C LEU A 373 -15.80 -1.58 2.01
N ARG A 374 -15.39 -1.98 3.21
CA ARG A 374 -15.97 -1.45 4.46
C ARG A 374 -15.70 0.05 4.60
N SER A 375 -14.48 0.51 4.33
CA SER A 375 -14.14 1.93 4.36
C SER A 375 -14.94 2.71 3.32
N ALA A 376 -15.09 2.19 2.09
CA ALA A 376 -15.93 2.80 1.06
C ALA A 376 -17.40 2.94 1.53
N ARG A 377 -17.97 1.87 2.12
CA ARG A 377 -19.31 1.90 2.71
C ARG A 377 -19.44 3.02 3.74
N LEU A 378 -18.48 3.13 4.66
CA LEU A 378 -18.51 4.13 5.72
C LEU A 378 -18.38 5.56 5.16
N ILE A 379 -17.46 5.79 4.21
CA ILE A 379 -17.26 7.07 3.54
C ILE A 379 -18.55 7.51 2.83
N ILE A 380 -19.20 6.61 2.09
CA ILE A 380 -20.47 6.90 1.42
C ILE A 380 -21.56 7.22 2.45
N ALA A 381 -21.68 6.40 3.48
CA ALA A 381 -22.69 6.57 4.53
C ALA A 381 -22.52 7.91 5.28
N GLU A 382 -21.29 8.27 5.64
CA GLU A 382 -20.96 9.57 6.26
C GLU A 382 -21.34 10.74 5.31
N ALA A 383 -21.07 10.60 4.01
CA ALA A 383 -21.36 11.64 3.01
C ALA A 383 -22.84 11.93 2.83
N ILE A 384 -23.70 10.89 2.91
CA ILE A 384 -25.16 11.01 2.76
C ILE A 384 -25.89 11.11 4.11
N GLY A 385 -25.16 11.12 5.24
CA GLY A 385 -25.73 11.20 6.59
C GLY A 385 -26.55 9.96 7.00
N LEU A 386 -26.19 8.78 6.49
CA LEU A 386 -26.93 7.55 6.73
C LEU A 386 -26.29 6.74 7.87
N GLU A 387 -27.01 6.62 9.00
CA GLU A 387 -26.61 5.79 10.12
C GLU A 387 -26.50 4.30 9.73
N GLN A 388 -25.48 3.62 10.23
CA GLN A 388 -25.13 2.26 9.83
C GLN A 388 -25.50 1.16 10.88
N HIS A 389 -26.31 1.45 11.87
CA HIS A 389 -26.74 0.47 12.88
C HIS A 389 -27.59 -0.65 12.29
N SER A 390 -28.52 -0.34 11.37
CA SER A 390 -29.44 -1.29 10.76
C SER A 390 -28.83 -2.01 9.55
N MET A 391 -29.00 -3.34 9.47
CA MET A 391 -28.60 -4.14 8.32
C MET A 391 -29.20 -3.61 6.99
N ARG A 392 -30.49 -3.20 7.01
CA ARG A 392 -31.14 -2.64 5.82
C ARG A 392 -30.43 -1.39 5.30
N ARG A 393 -30.06 -0.47 6.21
CA ARG A 393 -29.34 0.75 5.86
C ARG A 393 -27.95 0.46 5.29
N ARG A 394 -27.24 -0.56 5.82
CA ARG A 394 -25.96 -1.01 5.24
C ARG A 394 -26.14 -1.54 3.82
N LEU A 395 -27.18 -2.34 3.57
CA LEU A 395 -27.46 -2.90 2.25
C LEU A 395 -27.71 -1.83 1.19
N TYR A 396 -28.39 -0.73 1.51
CA TYR A 396 -28.57 0.39 0.57
C TYR A 396 -27.26 0.95 0.02
N VAL A 397 -26.21 0.98 0.84
CA VAL A 397 -24.88 1.44 0.40
C VAL A 397 -24.09 0.30 -0.24
N CYS A 398 -24.17 -0.90 0.32
CA CYS A 398 -23.37 -2.03 -0.14
C CYS A 398 -23.76 -2.55 -1.52
N ILE A 399 -25.06 -2.61 -1.85
CA ILE A 399 -25.51 -3.16 -3.15
C ILE A 399 -24.90 -2.39 -4.33
N PRO A 400 -25.05 -1.06 -4.45
CA PRO A 400 -24.44 -0.33 -5.55
C PRO A 400 -22.90 -0.36 -5.50
N LEU A 401 -22.31 -0.33 -4.31
CA LEU A 401 -20.86 -0.43 -4.14
C LEU A 401 -20.31 -1.75 -4.71
N PHE A 402 -20.93 -2.87 -4.33
CA PHE A 402 -20.50 -4.20 -4.83
C PHE A 402 -20.83 -4.40 -6.31
N ALA A 403 -21.94 -3.83 -6.82
CA ALA A 403 -22.27 -3.91 -8.24
C ALA A 403 -21.22 -3.21 -9.10
N VAL A 404 -20.76 -2.01 -8.72
CA VAL A 404 -19.72 -1.29 -9.44
C VAL A 404 -18.38 -2.02 -9.32
N THR A 405 -18.01 -2.50 -8.12
CA THR A 405 -16.77 -3.28 -7.91
C THR A 405 -16.75 -4.54 -8.77
N MET A 406 -17.88 -5.25 -8.87
CA MET A 406 -18.04 -6.41 -9.75
C MET A 406 -17.90 -6.01 -11.23
N GLY A 407 -18.44 -4.87 -11.64
CA GLY A 407 -18.27 -4.34 -12.99
C GLY A 407 -16.81 -4.09 -13.35
N ILE A 408 -16.05 -3.48 -12.42
CA ILE A 408 -14.59 -3.27 -12.57
C ILE A 408 -13.86 -4.61 -12.68
N LEU A 409 -14.19 -5.57 -11.84
CA LEU A 409 -13.58 -6.90 -11.83
C LEU A 409 -13.85 -7.66 -13.15
N ILE A 410 -15.08 -7.65 -13.65
CA ILE A 410 -15.45 -8.27 -14.92
C ILE A 410 -14.71 -7.60 -16.09
N TRP A 411 -14.61 -6.28 -16.07
CA TRP A 411 -13.86 -5.55 -17.08
C TRP A 411 -12.36 -5.96 -17.06
N GLN A 412 -11.76 -6.01 -15.87
CA GLN A 412 -10.38 -6.44 -15.66
C GLN A 412 -10.12 -7.86 -16.21
N MET A 413 -11.05 -8.78 -16.00
CA MET A 413 -10.93 -10.17 -16.44
C MET A 413 -11.08 -10.33 -17.96
N LYS A 414 -11.89 -9.50 -18.60
CA LYS A 414 -12.14 -9.56 -20.05
C LYS A 414 -11.05 -8.91 -20.89
N ASN A 415 -10.23 -8.06 -20.32
CA ASN A 415 -9.16 -7.36 -21.04
C ASN A 415 -7.80 -8.01 -20.73
N PRO A 416 -7.00 -8.36 -21.75
CA PRO A 416 -5.69 -9.01 -21.54
C PRO A 416 -4.76 -8.24 -20.61
N ASP A 417 -4.75 -6.90 -20.69
CA ASP A 417 -3.95 -6.01 -19.84
C ASP A 417 -4.74 -5.42 -18.67
N GLY A 418 -5.95 -5.91 -18.44
CA GLY A 418 -6.88 -5.31 -17.47
C GLY A 418 -6.32 -5.20 -16.06
N PHE A 419 -5.57 -6.22 -15.61
CA PHE A 419 -4.91 -6.19 -14.30
C PHE A 419 -3.85 -5.08 -14.22
N ASN A 420 -2.96 -4.99 -15.20
CA ASN A 420 -1.88 -3.99 -15.23
C ASN A 420 -2.44 -2.57 -15.28
N VAL A 421 -3.50 -2.36 -16.05
CA VAL A 421 -4.20 -1.06 -16.15
C VAL A 421 -4.76 -0.64 -14.80
N ILE A 422 -5.55 -1.51 -14.15
CA ILE A 422 -6.14 -1.20 -12.84
C ILE A 422 -5.04 -1.03 -11.78
N TRP A 423 -3.97 -1.84 -11.82
CA TRP A 423 -2.84 -1.72 -10.90
C TRP A 423 -2.13 -0.38 -11.00
N GLN A 424 -1.91 0.14 -12.20
CA GLN A 424 -1.27 1.45 -12.39
C GLN A 424 -2.16 2.61 -11.92
N TYR A 425 -3.46 2.57 -12.26
CA TYR A 425 -4.42 3.55 -11.73
C TYR A 425 -4.52 3.48 -10.20
N PHE A 426 -4.54 2.28 -9.64
CA PHE A 426 -4.50 2.06 -8.19
C PHE A 426 -3.25 2.68 -7.57
N GLY A 427 -2.06 2.40 -8.11
CA GLY A 427 -0.79 2.94 -7.63
C GLY A 427 -0.77 4.47 -7.62
N TRP A 428 -1.13 5.11 -8.74
CA TRP A 428 -1.19 6.56 -8.84
C TRP A 428 -2.25 7.18 -7.93
N ALA A 429 -3.45 6.61 -7.90
CA ALA A 429 -4.55 7.10 -7.07
C ALA A 429 -4.21 6.97 -5.58
N ASN A 430 -3.57 5.87 -5.19
CA ASN A 430 -3.08 5.64 -3.85
C ASN A 430 -2.09 6.73 -3.41
N GLN A 431 -1.09 7.03 -4.24
CA GLN A 431 -0.11 8.07 -3.94
C GLN A 431 -0.72 9.48 -3.93
N THR A 432 -1.71 9.73 -4.78
CA THR A 432 -2.45 11.00 -4.80
C THR A 432 -3.24 11.21 -3.50
N LEU A 433 -3.82 10.16 -2.92
CA LEU A 433 -4.42 10.25 -1.58
C LEU A 433 -3.39 10.62 -0.50
N ALA A 434 -2.17 10.07 -0.59
CA ALA A 434 -1.10 10.44 0.34
C ALA A 434 -0.75 11.93 0.24
N VAL A 435 -0.74 12.51 -0.96
CA VAL A 435 -0.54 13.96 -1.15
C VAL A 435 -1.59 14.75 -0.37
N PHE A 436 -2.87 14.47 -0.56
CA PHE A 436 -3.93 15.21 0.15
C PHE A 436 -3.90 15.00 1.65
N THR A 437 -3.56 13.79 2.11
CA THR A 437 -3.38 13.51 3.54
C THR A 437 -2.23 14.32 4.11
N LEU A 438 -1.07 14.35 3.46
CA LEU A 438 0.10 15.11 3.92
C LEU A 438 -0.17 16.63 3.98
N TRP A 439 -0.86 17.18 2.97
CA TRP A 439 -1.31 18.58 3.01
C TRP A 439 -2.30 18.84 4.15
N THR A 440 -3.24 17.92 4.40
CA THR A 440 -4.17 18.00 5.54
C THR A 440 -3.44 18.03 6.87
N LEU A 441 -2.45 17.13 7.04
CA LEU A 441 -1.60 17.07 8.24
C LEU A 441 -0.75 18.33 8.38
N THR A 442 -0.24 18.89 7.28
CA THR A 442 0.54 20.14 7.30
C THR A 442 -0.32 21.30 7.80
N VAL A 443 -1.53 21.45 7.28
CA VAL A 443 -2.47 22.49 7.74
C VAL A 443 -2.85 22.26 9.21
N TYR A 444 -3.11 21.03 9.62
CA TYR A 444 -3.38 20.69 11.02
C TYR A 444 -2.23 21.11 11.95
N LEU A 445 -0.98 20.77 11.63
CA LEU A 445 0.18 21.12 12.44
C LEU A 445 0.39 22.64 12.54
N VAL A 446 0.19 23.39 11.44
CA VAL A 446 0.20 24.86 11.46
C VAL A 446 -0.86 25.39 12.45
N GLN A 447 -2.10 24.89 12.39
CA GLN A 447 -3.19 25.30 13.27
C GLN A 447 -2.90 24.97 14.74
N GLN A 448 -2.17 23.88 15.01
CA GLN A 448 -1.74 23.51 16.37
C GLN A 448 -0.43 24.19 16.80
N LYS A 449 0.12 25.11 16.01
CA LYS A 449 1.41 25.79 16.24
C LYS A 449 2.56 24.82 16.47
N LYS A 450 2.57 23.68 15.73
CA LYS A 450 3.57 22.61 15.81
C LYS A 450 4.48 22.61 14.58
N PRO A 451 5.67 21.96 14.67
CA PRO A 451 6.58 21.83 13.52
C PRO A 451 5.89 21.13 12.34
N TYR A 452 5.53 21.88 11.31
CA TYR A 452 4.81 21.40 10.14
C TYR A 452 5.73 21.01 8.98
N VAL A 453 7.02 21.38 9.04
CA VAL A 453 7.99 21.08 7.98
C VAL A 453 8.11 19.56 7.75
N MET A 454 7.97 18.77 8.82
CA MET A 454 8.04 17.31 8.74
C MET A 454 6.95 16.68 7.83
N THR A 455 5.80 17.32 7.67
CA THR A 455 4.73 16.89 6.76
C THR A 455 4.76 17.65 5.45
N LEU A 456 5.20 18.91 5.46
CA LEU A 456 5.30 19.76 4.27
C LEU A 456 6.29 19.19 3.26
N VAL A 457 7.50 18.80 3.70
CA VAL A 457 8.53 18.28 2.79
C VAL A 457 8.06 17.03 2.04
N PRO A 458 7.54 15.98 2.71
CA PRO A 458 6.93 14.85 2.00
C PRO A 458 5.73 15.25 1.12
N ALA A 459 4.90 16.22 1.54
CA ALA A 459 3.76 16.69 0.73
C ALA A 459 4.23 17.30 -0.59
N LEU A 460 5.26 18.13 -0.56
CA LEU A 460 5.86 18.74 -1.76
C LEU A 460 6.46 17.69 -2.67
N PHE A 461 7.27 16.78 -2.11
CA PHE A 461 7.89 15.69 -2.86
C PHE A 461 6.83 14.82 -3.57
N MET A 462 5.83 14.34 -2.83
CA MET A 462 4.78 13.49 -3.39
C MET A 462 3.87 14.25 -4.38
N THR A 463 3.69 15.56 -4.22
CA THR A 463 3.00 16.41 -5.20
C THR A 463 3.72 16.37 -6.55
N VAL A 464 5.05 16.51 -6.55
CA VAL A 464 5.86 16.42 -7.77
C VAL A 464 5.81 15.02 -8.36
N VAL A 465 6.00 13.97 -7.54
CA VAL A 465 5.93 12.57 -8.00
C VAL A 465 4.61 12.26 -8.70
N CYS A 466 3.48 12.55 -8.04
CA CYS A 466 2.16 12.22 -8.57
C CYS A 466 1.78 13.02 -9.81
N SER A 467 2.13 14.32 -9.84
CA SER A 467 1.86 15.17 -11.01
C SER A 467 2.75 14.80 -12.19
N THR A 468 4.05 14.51 -11.96
CA THR A 468 4.93 14.06 -13.03
C THR A 468 4.46 12.74 -13.63
N PHE A 469 4.12 11.77 -12.77
CA PHE A 469 3.60 10.48 -13.25
C PHE A 469 2.35 10.65 -14.10
N LEU A 470 1.40 11.47 -13.67
CA LEU A 470 0.17 11.75 -14.42
C LEU A 470 0.48 12.36 -15.79
N LEU A 471 1.46 13.26 -15.86
CA LEU A 471 1.81 13.96 -17.10
C LEU A 471 2.60 13.06 -18.06
N VAL A 472 3.51 12.19 -17.56
CA VAL A 472 4.39 11.37 -18.40
C VAL A 472 3.77 10.04 -18.77
N SER A 473 2.84 9.51 -17.96
CA SER A 473 2.27 8.16 -18.14
C SER A 473 1.56 8.03 -19.48
N PRO A 474 1.88 6.99 -20.27
CA PRO A 474 1.17 6.69 -21.54
C PRO A 474 -0.32 6.42 -21.34
N MET A 475 -0.72 6.05 -20.12
CA MET A 475 -2.12 5.78 -19.76
C MET A 475 -2.89 7.04 -19.33
N ALA A 476 -2.22 8.20 -19.28
CA ALA A 476 -2.83 9.48 -18.92
C ALA A 476 -2.54 10.53 -19.99
N PHE A 477 -1.64 11.50 -19.76
CA PHE A 477 -1.38 12.58 -20.72
C PHE A 477 -0.30 12.24 -21.74
N ALA A 478 0.57 11.27 -21.50
CA ALA A 478 1.65 10.83 -22.39
C ALA A 478 2.55 11.97 -22.91
N LEU A 479 2.81 12.99 -22.08
CA LEU A 479 3.66 14.11 -22.45
C LEU A 479 5.14 13.71 -22.43
N SER A 480 5.96 14.42 -23.19
CA SER A 480 7.41 14.24 -23.13
C SER A 480 7.97 14.59 -21.74
N GLU A 481 9.03 13.93 -21.32
CA GLU A 481 9.62 14.12 -19.98
C GLU A 481 9.92 15.58 -19.65
N PRO A 482 10.55 16.41 -20.54
CA PRO A 482 10.81 17.81 -20.23
C PRO A 482 9.53 18.62 -19.97
N VAL A 483 8.45 18.33 -20.72
CA VAL A 483 7.15 19.01 -20.56
C VAL A 483 6.50 18.55 -19.25
N ALA A 484 6.56 17.25 -18.93
CA ALA A 484 6.01 16.70 -17.70
C ALA A 484 6.73 17.24 -16.46
N TYR A 485 8.06 17.32 -16.48
CA TYR A 485 8.84 17.89 -15.37
C TYR A 485 8.56 19.38 -15.19
N THR A 486 8.49 20.14 -16.27
CA THR A 486 8.14 21.58 -16.21
C THR A 486 6.73 21.76 -15.65
N GLY A 487 5.76 20.98 -16.13
CA GLY A 487 4.37 21.01 -15.66
C GLY A 487 4.25 20.68 -14.17
N SER A 488 5.00 19.69 -13.69
CA SER A 488 4.98 19.31 -12.27
C SER A 488 5.62 20.38 -11.37
N VAL A 489 6.66 21.06 -11.83
CA VAL A 489 7.25 22.20 -11.12
C VAL A 489 6.25 23.36 -11.04
N ILE A 490 5.50 23.64 -12.11
CA ILE A 490 4.45 24.67 -12.08
C ILE A 490 3.37 24.30 -11.05
N ILE A 491 2.90 23.03 -11.03
CA ILE A 491 1.93 22.55 -10.05
C ILE A 491 2.46 22.71 -8.62
N LEU A 492 3.74 22.37 -8.38
CA LEU A 492 4.39 22.58 -7.09
C LEU A 492 4.39 24.04 -6.66
N VAL A 493 4.77 24.95 -7.57
CA VAL A 493 4.81 26.39 -7.29
C VAL A 493 3.40 26.91 -6.96
N VAL A 494 2.38 26.48 -7.71
CA VAL A 494 0.98 26.85 -7.44
C VAL A 494 0.55 26.37 -6.06
N ALA A 495 0.87 25.12 -5.70
CA ALA A 495 0.55 24.58 -4.38
C ALA A 495 1.24 25.35 -3.25
N LEU A 496 2.52 25.72 -3.43
CA LEU A 496 3.27 26.52 -2.47
C LEU A 496 2.71 27.94 -2.32
N VAL A 497 2.40 28.60 -3.42
CA VAL A 497 1.80 29.95 -3.41
C VAL A 497 0.46 29.91 -2.69
N TRP A 498 -0.37 28.91 -2.97
CA TRP A 498 -1.65 28.75 -2.29
C TRP A 498 -1.52 28.48 -0.79
N PHE A 499 -0.58 27.60 -0.40
CA PHE A 499 -0.29 27.32 0.99
C PHE A 499 0.20 28.57 1.74
N PHE A 500 1.17 29.31 1.19
CA PHE A 500 1.70 30.51 1.85
C PHE A 500 0.70 31.66 1.89
N ALA A 501 -0.16 31.82 0.88
CA ALA A 501 -1.26 32.78 0.90
C ALA A 501 -2.26 32.44 2.03
N TRP A 502 -2.64 31.17 2.16
CA TRP A 502 -3.46 30.69 3.27
C TRP A 502 -2.78 30.90 4.63
N TYR A 503 -1.50 30.54 4.73
CA TYR A 503 -0.69 30.64 5.96
C TYR A 503 -0.63 32.09 6.46
N ARG A 504 -0.31 33.05 5.57
CA ARG A 504 -0.31 34.48 5.91
C ARG A 504 -1.67 34.97 6.42
N LYS A 505 -2.74 34.59 5.71
CA LYS A 505 -4.11 34.96 6.12
C LYS A 505 -4.45 34.36 7.50
N TYR A 506 -4.09 33.10 7.74
CA TYR A 506 -4.34 32.40 9.00
C TYR A 506 -3.60 33.06 10.16
N ILE A 507 -2.31 33.37 10.02
CA ILE A 507 -1.50 34.03 11.04
C ILE A 507 -2.05 35.42 11.34
N ASN A 508 -2.34 36.24 10.33
CA ASN A 508 -2.88 37.58 10.49
C ASN A 508 -4.24 37.60 11.22
N ASN A 509 -5.09 36.60 11.00
CA ASN A 509 -6.38 36.50 11.66
C ASN A 509 -6.28 36.00 13.14
N ASN A 510 -5.19 35.31 13.49
CA ASN A 510 -4.99 34.79 14.84
C ASN A 510 -4.00 35.61 15.68
N LEU A 511 -3.43 36.69 15.12
CA LEU A 511 -2.62 37.70 15.83
C LEU A 511 -3.47 38.91 16.28
N LYS A 512 -4.71 39.00 15.78
CA LYS A 512 -5.72 39.93 16.29
C LYS A 512 -6.59 39.25 17.35
#